data_f9d40dccb2d36c00be236602547619c1
#
_entry.id   f9d40dccb2d36c00be236602547619c1
#
_cell.length_a   1.000
_cell.length_b   1.000
_cell.length_c   1.000
_cell.angle_alpha   90.00
_cell.angle_beta   90.00
_cell.angle_gamma   90.00
#
_symmetry.space_group_name_H-M   'P 1'
#
loop_
_entity.id
_entity.type
_entity.pdbx_description
1 polymer ?
#
loop_
_entity_poly.entity_id
_entity_poly.type
_entity_poly.pdbx_seq_one_letter_code
_entity_poly.pdbx_strand_id
1 'polypeptide(L)'
;YRPYFLGQAGAASLNQYFGMQQILPEIENKQAVFVISPQWFTETEYEPAVFRRYFNTDQLGAFLENQSGDVSSRYAAKRLMTKYPDVVLGDIVKKITEGEQLSEIDQTLIDTLARFNQKQSFLFGQLSVNDGEKYRDRVEKYLKDLPDKFSYDALREIAVKDAEANTTNNDMGMENHFYDTQVKKDLKKWEGYQKNYNFLQSREYNDLQLVLDQFAKSKVNVIFVFQPVNKKWMNYTGLSEEMYQHSVEKIRYQLESQGFTNIADFSKNGDEPYFVKDTIHIGWLGWLAFDKVVNPFL
;
A
#
# COMPACT_ATOMS: atom_id res chain seq x y z
N TYR A 1 0.66 -18.64 -10.89
CA TYR A 1 1.03 -17.77 -9.77
C TYR A 1 0.00 -17.86 -8.65
N ARG A 2 0.43 -17.71 -7.40
CA ARG A 2 -0.45 -17.56 -6.23
C ARG A 2 -0.08 -16.22 -5.58
N PRO A 3 -0.71 -15.11 -5.97
CA PRO A 3 -0.39 -13.80 -5.43
C PRO A 3 -1.00 -13.63 -4.04
N TYR A 4 -0.24 -12.96 -3.14
CA TYR A 4 -0.76 -12.39 -1.92
C TYR A 4 -1.08 -10.92 -2.17
N PHE A 5 -2.32 -10.51 -1.92
CA PHE A 5 -2.73 -9.12 -2.03
C PHE A 5 -2.77 -8.48 -0.63
N LEU A 6 -1.82 -7.60 -0.35
CA LEU A 6 -1.69 -6.86 0.90
C LEU A 6 -2.04 -5.39 0.66
N GLY A 7 -3.26 -5.12 0.29
CA GLY A 7 -3.73 -3.76 0.01
C GLY A 7 -4.89 -3.38 0.93
N GLN A 8 -4.81 -2.17 1.47
CA GLN A 8 -5.84 -1.60 2.34
C GLN A 8 -5.99 -0.11 2.04
N ALA A 9 -7.24 0.39 2.11
CA ALA A 9 -7.51 1.80 1.87
C ALA A 9 -6.79 2.70 2.89
N GLY A 10 -5.93 3.60 2.41
CA GLY A 10 -5.15 4.50 3.25
C GLY A 10 -3.95 3.85 3.94
N ALA A 11 -3.55 2.64 3.55
CA ALA A 11 -2.34 2.01 4.08
C ALA A 11 -1.08 2.74 3.56
N ALA A 12 -0.28 3.23 4.49
CA ALA A 12 1.05 3.79 4.25
C ALA A 12 2.14 2.74 4.53
N SER A 13 3.40 3.08 4.30
CA SER A 13 4.53 2.14 4.41
C SER A 13 4.61 1.43 5.76
N LEU A 14 4.27 2.09 6.85
CA LEU A 14 4.27 1.47 8.18
C LEU A 14 3.26 0.31 8.28
N ASN A 15 2.03 0.47 7.74
CA ASN A 15 1.06 -0.62 7.69
C ASN A 15 1.53 -1.78 6.80
N GLN A 16 2.16 -1.45 5.68
CA GLN A 16 2.71 -2.44 4.75
C GLN A 16 3.86 -3.23 5.40
N TYR A 17 4.75 -2.54 6.13
CA TYR A 17 5.83 -3.18 6.88
C TYR A 17 5.30 -4.20 7.89
N PHE A 18 4.34 -3.81 8.74
CA PHE A 18 3.76 -4.74 9.73
C PHE A 18 2.93 -5.85 9.07
N GLY A 19 2.21 -5.53 7.98
CA GLY A 19 1.47 -6.54 7.21
C GLY A 19 2.37 -7.62 6.60
N MET A 20 3.59 -7.28 6.17
CA MET A 20 4.56 -8.24 5.63
C MET A 20 5.15 -9.18 6.68
N GLN A 21 5.18 -8.79 7.96
CA GLN A 21 5.80 -9.63 9.01
C GLN A 21 5.21 -11.04 9.05
N GLN A 22 3.93 -11.19 8.79
CA GLN A 22 3.24 -12.49 8.82
C GLN A 22 3.63 -13.41 7.66
N ILE A 23 4.11 -12.86 6.56
CA ILE A 23 4.40 -13.60 5.32
C ILE A 23 5.87 -13.61 4.94
N LEU A 24 6.77 -13.21 5.85
CA LEU A 24 8.21 -13.16 5.54
C LEU A 24 8.79 -14.48 5.02
N PRO A 25 8.45 -15.65 5.59
CA PRO A 25 8.95 -16.92 5.07
C PRO A 25 8.47 -17.22 3.64
N GLU A 26 7.27 -16.76 3.28
CA GLU A 26 6.67 -17.01 1.97
C GLU A 26 7.20 -16.09 0.88
N ILE A 27 7.68 -14.89 1.23
CA ILE A 27 8.20 -13.92 0.26
C ILE A 27 9.72 -14.00 0.06
N GLU A 28 10.42 -14.75 0.90
CA GLU A 28 11.88 -14.90 0.78
C GLU A 28 12.28 -15.44 -0.60
N ASN A 29 13.21 -14.74 -1.28
CA ASN A 29 13.65 -15.05 -2.64
C ASN A 29 12.52 -15.08 -3.69
N LYS A 30 11.42 -14.35 -3.47
CA LYS A 30 10.29 -14.25 -4.39
C LYS A 30 10.26 -12.88 -5.09
N GLN A 31 9.19 -12.66 -5.86
CA GLN A 31 8.91 -11.40 -6.54
C GLN A 31 7.82 -10.64 -5.80
N ALA A 32 7.92 -9.31 -5.81
CA ALA A 32 6.88 -8.44 -5.28
C ALA A 32 6.60 -7.28 -6.24
N VAL A 33 5.35 -6.86 -6.28
CA VAL A 33 4.92 -5.60 -6.88
C VAL A 33 4.54 -4.68 -5.74
N PHE A 34 5.28 -3.58 -5.57
CA PHE A 34 5.07 -2.64 -4.48
C PHE A 34 4.61 -1.29 -5.02
N VAL A 35 3.35 -0.95 -4.73
CA VAL A 35 2.76 0.31 -5.21
C VAL A 35 3.05 1.42 -4.21
N ILE A 36 3.71 2.47 -4.67
CA ILE A 36 3.99 3.68 -3.90
C ILE A 36 3.04 4.78 -4.36
N SER A 37 2.34 5.37 -3.39
CA SER A 37 1.52 6.55 -3.61
C SER A 37 2.25 7.79 -3.07
N PRO A 38 2.92 8.59 -3.90
CA PRO A 38 3.74 9.71 -3.44
C PRO A 38 2.96 10.75 -2.62
N GLN A 39 1.66 10.82 -2.78
CA GLN A 39 0.77 11.69 -2.01
C GLN A 39 0.81 11.44 -0.48
N TRP A 40 1.29 10.28 -0.03
CA TRP A 40 1.42 9.98 1.40
C TRP A 40 2.67 10.58 2.05
N PHE A 41 3.60 11.06 1.25
CA PHE A 41 4.87 11.64 1.71
C PHE A 41 4.70 13.09 2.15
N THR A 42 3.62 13.38 2.87
CA THR A 42 3.33 14.72 3.38
C THR A 42 3.95 14.95 4.76
N GLU A 43 4.15 16.22 5.10
CA GLU A 43 4.64 16.65 6.41
C GLU A 43 3.67 16.27 7.54
N THR A 44 2.38 16.33 7.26
CA THR A 44 1.33 15.91 8.20
C THR A 44 1.12 14.40 8.09
N GLU A 45 1.43 13.70 9.17
CA GLU A 45 1.21 12.25 9.21
C GLU A 45 -0.27 11.89 9.26
N TYR A 46 -0.57 10.67 8.77
CA TYR A 46 -1.88 10.06 8.96
C TYR A 46 -2.27 9.97 10.43
N GLU A 47 -3.56 10.18 10.68
CA GLU A 47 -4.20 9.94 11.96
C GLU A 47 -3.87 8.54 12.49
N PRO A 48 -3.49 8.39 13.78
CA PRO A 48 -3.23 7.09 14.38
C PRO A 48 -4.39 6.09 14.21
N ALA A 49 -5.63 6.58 14.13
CA ALA A 49 -6.81 5.76 13.90
C ALA A 49 -6.77 4.98 12.57
N VAL A 50 -6.16 5.55 11.52
CA VAL A 50 -5.99 4.85 10.23
C VAL A 50 -5.02 3.68 10.37
N PHE A 51 -3.90 3.88 11.08
CA PHE A 51 -2.95 2.81 11.35
C PHE A 51 -3.61 1.69 12.17
N ARG A 52 -4.30 2.02 13.28
CA ARG A 52 -4.95 1.05 14.19
C ARG A 52 -6.06 0.25 13.53
N ARG A 53 -6.72 0.78 12.48
CA ARG A 53 -7.77 0.06 11.75
C ARG A 53 -7.27 -1.26 11.14
N TYR A 54 -6.03 -1.30 10.73
CA TYR A 54 -5.45 -2.41 9.98
C TYR A 54 -4.35 -3.17 10.73
N PHE A 55 -3.85 -2.59 11.81
CA PHE A 55 -2.88 -3.25 12.67
C PHE A 55 -3.59 -4.21 13.63
N ASN A 56 -3.08 -5.44 13.75
CA ASN A 56 -3.65 -6.47 14.59
C ASN A 56 -2.58 -7.23 15.39
N THR A 57 -3.03 -8.10 16.31
CA THR A 57 -2.15 -8.87 17.18
C THR A 57 -1.30 -9.91 16.45
N ASP A 58 -1.77 -10.41 15.29
CA ASP A 58 -0.99 -11.35 14.48
C ASP A 58 0.25 -10.66 13.89
N GLN A 59 0.07 -9.42 13.37
CA GLN A 59 1.18 -8.59 12.88
C GLN A 59 2.14 -8.22 14.01
N LEU A 60 1.62 -7.93 15.21
CA LEU A 60 2.45 -7.68 16.38
C LEU A 60 3.27 -8.91 16.75
N GLY A 61 2.63 -10.07 16.89
CA GLY A 61 3.30 -11.32 17.22
C GLY A 61 4.42 -11.63 16.25
N ALA A 62 4.12 -11.58 14.95
CA ALA A 62 5.10 -11.81 13.90
C ALA A 62 6.27 -10.79 13.95
N PHE A 63 5.99 -9.50 14.20
CA PHE A 63 7.04 -8.51 14.39
C PHE A 63 7.94 -8.83 15.59
N LEU A 64 7.34 -9.19 16.73
CA LEU A 64 8.10 -9.50 17.94
C LEU A 64 8.97 -10.76 17.79
N GLU A 65 8.52 -11.74 17.00
CA GLU A 65 9.30 -12.94 16.68
C GLU A 65 10.43 -12.65 15.68
N ASN A 66 10.18 -11.81 14.68
CA ASN A 66 11.13 -11.56 13.58
C ASN A 66 12.15 -10.47 13.88
N GLN A 67 11.92 -9.61 14.87
CA GLN A 67 12.80 -8.49 15.18
C GLN A 67 14.17 -8.95 15.69
N SER A 68 15.22 -8.25 15.31
CA SER A 68 16.61 -8.55 15.66
C SER A 68 17.27 -7.52 16.59
N GLY A 69 16.51 -6.55 17.10
CA GLY A 69 17.03 -5.44 17.91
C GLY A 69 17.88 -4.44 17.14
N ASP A 70 17.96 -4.55 15.81
CA ASP A 70 18.68 -3.62 14.96
C ASP A 70 18.00 -2.24 14.84
N VAL A 71 18.60 -1.34 14.10
CA VAL A 71 18.10 0.03 13.95
C VAL A 71 16.68 0.05 13.39
N SER A 72 16.38 -0.80 12.40
CA SER A 72 15.04 -0.90 11.77
C SER A 72 14.02 -1.43 12.75
N SER A 73 14.34 -2.49 13.51
CA SER A 73 13.46 -3.04 14.55
C SER A 73 13.14 -2.02 15.63
N ARG A 74 14.15 -1.29 16.12
CA ARG A 74 13.95 -0.22 17.12
C ARG A 74 13.11 0.94 16.59
N TYR A 75 13.36 1.34 15.35
CA TYR A 75 12.56 2.39 14.72
C TYR A 75 11.10 1.94 14.53
N ALA A 76 10.88 0.73 14.03
CA ALA A 76 9.52 0.17 13.88
C ALA A 76 8.78 0.10 15.23
N ALA A 77 9.44 -0.38 16.29
CA ALA A 77 8.88 -0.40 17.65
C ALA A 77 8.51 1.01 18.14
N LYS A 78 9.39 2.00 17.92
CA LYS A 78 9.12 3.40 18.27
C LYS A 78 7.92 3.96 17.51
N ARG A 79 7.81 3.66 16.21
CA ARG A 79 6.66 4.07 15.39
C ARG A 79 5.38 3.41 15.88
N LEU A 80 5.41 2.13 16.18
CA LEU A 80 4.28 1.40 16.76
C LEU A 80 3.78 2.06 18.05
N MET A 81 4.68 2.32 19.01
CA MET A 81 4.33 2.99 20.27
C MET A 81 3.75 4.40 20.04
N THR A 82 4.21 5.12 19.01
CA THR A 82 3.67 6.44 18.65
C THR A 82 2.23 6.34 18.11
N LYS A 83 1.95 5.33 17.26
CA LYS A 83 0.63 5.16 16.62
C LYS A 83 -0.35 4.38 17.49
N TYR A 84 0.15 3.52 18.38
CA TYR A 84 -0.64 2.64 19.25
C TYR A 84 0.00 2.54 20.64
N PRO A 85 -0.08 3.58 21.50
CA PRO A 85 0.60 3.59 22.81
C PRO A 85 0.14 2.47 23.77
N ASP A 86 -1.09 2.03 23.63
CA ASP A 86 -1.75 0.99 24.45
C ASP A 86 -1.74 -0.40 23.77
N VAL A 87 -0.76 -0.65 22.90
CA VAL A 87 -0.59 -1.94 22.24
C VAL A 87 -0.31 -3.04 23.26
N VAL A 88 -0.86 -4.24 23.04
CA VAL A 88 -0.58 -5.40 23.91
C VAL A 88 0.93 -5.69 23.91
N LEU A 89 1.49 -6.15 25.05
CA LEU A 89 2.93 -6.29 25.25
C LEU A 89 3.72 -4.99 25.03
N GLY A 90 3.11 -3.84 25.29
CA GLY A 90 3.73 -2.52 25.07
C GLY A 90 5.05 -2.34 25.83
N ASP A 91 5.23 -2.96 27.02
CA ASP A 91 6.50 -2.92 27.75
C ASP A 91 7.63 -3.62 26.99
N ILE A 92 7.33 -4.72 26.31
CA ILE A 92 8.30 -5.43 25.45
C ILE A 92 8.65 -4.56 24.23
N VAL A 93 7.63 -3.97 23.59
CA VAL A 93 7.84 -3.05 22.46
C VAL A 93 8.70 -1.86 22.89
N LYS A 94 8.49 -1.33 24.10
CA LYS A 94 9.31 -0.25 24.66
C LYS A 94 10.76 -0.68 24.85
N LYS A 95 11.03 -1.85 25.43
CA LYS A 95 12.39 -2.41 25.57
C LYS A 95 13.09 -2.48 24.21
N ILE A 96 12.39 -2.97 23.16
CA ILE A 96 12.94 -3.01 21.80
C ILE A 96 13.29 -1.59 21.33
N THR A 97 12.41 -0.61 21.57
CA THR A 97 12.66 0.80 21.21
C THR A 97 13.93 1.34 21.85
N GLU A 98 14.19 0.97 23.11
CA GLU A 98 15.33 1.41 23.91
C GLU A 98 16.60 0.58 23.62
N GLY A 99 16.49 -0.49 22.86
CA GLY A 99 17.59 -1.41 22.55
C GLY A 99 17.99 -2.30 23.70
N GLU A 100 17.07 -2.53 24.64
CA GLU A 100 17.28 -3.43 25.76
C GLU A 100 17.18 -4.90 25.32
N GLN A 101 17.91 -5.76 26.00
CA GLN A 101 17.79 -7.20 25.81
C GLN A 101 16.48 -7.72 26.41
N LEU A 102 15.79 -8.56 25.66
CA LEU A 102 14.59 -9.24 26.13
C LEU A 102 14.95 -10.37 27.08
N SER A 103 14.24 -10.45 28.21
CA SER A 103 14.39 -11.51 29.18
C SER A 103 13.72 -12.82 28.73
N GLU A 104 13.99 -13.93 29.38
CA GLU A 104 13.28 -15.21 29.14
C GLU A 104 11.77 -15.09 29.37
N ILE A 105 11.36 -14.23 30.31
CA ILE A 105 9.94 -13.95 30.53
C ILE A 105 9.34 -13.20 29.35
N ASP A 106 10.02 -12.20 28.83
CA ASP A 106 9.57 -11.46 27.65
C ASP A 106 9.40 -12.42 26.46
N GLN A 107 10.39 -13.30 26.23
CA GLN A 107 10.32 -14.30 25.18
C GLN A 107 9.14 -15.27 25.37
N THR A 108 8.90 -15.73 26.60
CA THR A 108 7.74 -16.58 26.91
C THR A 108 6.41 -15.90 26.61
N LEU A 109 6.31 -14.59 26.85
CA LEU A 109 5.11 -13.81 26.54
C LEU A 109 4.91 -13.65 25.02
N ILE A 110 5.99 -13.42 24.27
CA ILE A 110 5.97 -13.37 22.78
C ILE A 110 5.49 -14.71 22.22
N ASP A 111 6.10 -15.82 22.65
CA ASP A 111 5.74 -17.17 22.20
C ASP A 111 4.27 -17.52 22.55
N THR A 112 3.79 -17.03 23.70
CA THR A 112 2.40 -17.23 24.12
C THR A 112 1.44 -16.47 23.21
N LEU A 113 1.76 -15.22 22.87
CA LEU A 113 0.96 -14.43 21.92
C LEU A 113 0.94 -15.10 20.53
N ALA A 114 2.10 -15.54 20.03
CA ALA A 114 2.21 -16.19 18.71
C ALA A 114 1.36 -17.48 18.65
N ARG A 115 1.44 -18.34 19.71
CA ARG A 115 0.60 -19.54 19.79
C ARG A 115 -0.88 -19.24 19.88
N PHE A 116 -1.26 -18.19 20.61
CA PHE A 116 -2.65 -17.74 20.69
C PHE A 116 -3.17 -17.31 19.32
N ASN A 117 -2.41 -16.45 18.62
CA ASN A 117 -2.73 -15.96 17.30
C ASN A 117 -2.87 -17.13 16.30
N GLN A 118 -1.93 -18.07 16.28
CA GLN A 118 -1.96 -19.24 15.42
C GLN A 118 -3.25 -20.09 15.64
N LYS A 119 -3.63 -20.32 16.90
CA LYS A 119 -4.88 -21.04 17.21
C LYS A 119 -6.11 -20.29 16.75
N GLN A 120 -6.13 -18.97 16.93
CA GLN A 120 -7.21 -18.10 16.49
C GLN A 120 -7.36 -18.12 14.98
N SER A 121 -6.27 -17.95 14.24
CA SER A 121 -6.24 -17.99 12.78
C SER A 121 -6.68 -19.35 12.25
N PHE A 122 -6.29 -20.45 12.89
CA PHE A 122 -6.76 -21.80 12.55
C PHE A 122 -8.27 -21.94 12.71
N LEU A 123 -8.83 -21.49 13.83
CA LEU A 123 -10.27 -21.55 14.08
C LEU A 123 -11.06 -20.71 13.09
N PHE A 124 -10.62 -19.48 12.79
CA PHE A 124 -11.27 -18.64 11.80
C PHE A 124 -11.13 -19.21 10.38
N GLY A 125 -9.99 -19.81 10.06
CA GLY A 125 -9.80 -20.53 8.80
C GLY A 125 -10.80 -21.66 8.61
N GLN A 126 -11.10 -22.43 9.66
CA GLN A 126 -12.12 -23.48 9.62
C GLN A 126 -13.54 -22.92 9.40
N LEU A 127 -13.85 -21.77 9.98
CA LEU A 127 -15.16 -21.13 9.82
C LEU A 127 -15.34 -20.49 8.43
N SER A 128 -14.26 -20.06 7.80
CA SER A 128 -14.28 -19.37 6.48
C SER A 128 -14.27 -20.32 5.27
N VAL A 129 -14.16 -21.62 5.45
CA VAL A 129 -14.14 -22.60 4.34
C VAL A 129 -15.37 -22.47 3.43
N ASN A 130 -16.55 -22.27 4.02
CA ASN A 130 -17.79 -22.09 3.25
C ASN A 130 -17.80 -20.79 2.41
N ASP A 131 -17.14 -19.73 2.86
CA ASP A 131 -17.02 -18.49 2.08
C ASP A 131 -16.03 -18.61 0.94
N GLY A 132 -15.02 -19.46 1.06
CA GLY A 132 -14.07 -19.77 -0.01
C GLY A 132 -14.70 -20.48 -1.21
N GLU A 133 -15.70 -21.34 -0.98
CA GLU A 133 -16.46 -21.97 -2.07
C GLU A 133 -17.31 -20.96 -2.82
N LYS A 134 -18.05 -20.11 -2.11
CA LYS A 134 -18.84 -19.02 -2.72
C LYS A 134 -17.97 -18.01 -3.48
N TYR A 135 -16.75 -17.79 -3.05
CA TYR A 135 -15.81 -16.93 -3.75
C TYR A 135 -15.33 -17.58 -5.06
N ARG A 136 -15.01 -18.88 -5.05
CA ARG A 136 -14.65 -19.64 -6.26
C ARG A 136 -15.74 -19.62 -7.30
N ASP A 137 -16.99 -19.87 -6.91
CA ASP A 137 -18.13 -19.84 -7.82
C ASP A 137 -18.31 -18.48 -8.52
N ARG A 138 -18.05 -17.39 -7.79
CA ARG A 138 -18.06 -16.04 -8.37
C ARG A 138 -16.93 -15.82 -9.36
N VAL A 139 -15.72 -16.22 -9.01
CA VAL A 139 -14.55 -16.10 -9.88
C VAL A 139 -14.71 -16.90 -11.15
N GLU A 140 -15.17 -18.15 -11.07
CA GLU A 140 -15.43 -18.98 -12.24
C GLU A 140 -16.48 -18.39 -13.16
N LYS A 141 -17.51 -17.75 -12.63
CA LYS A 141 -18.52 -17.04 -13.43
C LYS A 141 -17.92 -15.90 -14.24
N TYR A 142 -17.02 -15.10 -13.64
CA TYR A 142 -16.35 -14.01 -14.35
C TYR A 142 -15.31 -14.49 -15.34
N LEU A 143 -14.62 -15.61 -15.07
CA LEU A 143 -13.63 -16.18 -15.98
C LEU A 143 -14.24 -16.67 -17.30
N LYS A 144 -15.53 -17.04 -17.30
CA LYS A 144 -16.24 -17.47 -18.53
C LYS A 144 -16.44 -16.35 -19.54
N ASP A 145 -16.42 -15.10 -19.07
CA ASP A 145 -16.63 -13.91 -19.92
C ASP A 145 -15.31 -13.31 -20.43
N LEU A 146 -14.16 -13.91 -20.08
CA LEU A 146 -12.87 -13.48 -20.58
C LEU A 146 -12.66 -13.94 -22.02
N PRO A 147 -12.02 -13.12 -22.88
CA PRO A 147 -11.71 -13.50 -24.25
C PRO A 147 -10.74 -14.68 -24.30
N ASP A 148 -10.95 -15.60 -25.25
CA ASP A 148 -10.07 -16.78 -25.46
C ASP A 148 -8.62 -16.41 -25.76
N LYS A 149 -8.38 -15.21 -26.27
CA LYS A 149 -7.04 -14.67 -26.53
C LYS A 149 -6.88 -13.32 -25.85
N PHE A 150 -5.83 -13.20 -25.08
CA PHE A 150 -5.44 -11.95 -24.47
C PHE A 150 -4.93 -10.97 -25.54
N SER A 151 -5.52 -9.78 -25.61
CA SER A 151 -5.11 -8.70 -26.52
C SER A 151 -5.26 -7.36 -25.81
N TYR A 152 -4.14 -6.66 -25.62
CA TYR A 152 -4.16 -5.31 -25.04
C TYR A 152 -4.97 -4.32 -25.87
N ASP A 153 -5.00 -4.46 -27.20
CA ASP A 153 -5.75 -3.55 -28.07
C ASP A 153 -7.26 -3.77 -27.91
N ALA A 154 -7.73 -5.01 -27.89
CA ALA A 154 -9.14 -5.32 -27.63
C ALA A 154 -9.57 -4.88 -26.21
N LEU A 155 -8.74 -5.09 -25.20
CA LEU A 155 -9.00 -4.63 -23.84
C LEU A 155 -9.01 -3.10 -23.76
N ARG A 156 -8.16 -2.41 -24.52
CA ARG A 156 -8.15 -0.95 -24.58
C ARG A 156 -9.49 -0.38 -25.09
N GLU A 157 -10.04 -0.96 -26.14
CA GLU A 157 -11.35 -0.53 -26.67
C GLU A 157 -12.47 -0.70 -25.64
N ILE A 158 -12.48 -1.83 -24.95
CA ILE A 158 -13.45 -2.11 -23.86
C ILE A 158 -13.24 -1.11 -22.72
N ALA A 159 -12.00 -0.88 -22.30
CA ALA A 159 -11.66 0.02 -21.21
C ALA A 159 -12.06 1.47 -21.51
N VAL A 160 -11.83 1.95 -22.73
CA VAL A 160 -12.24 3.30 -23.17
C VAL A 160 -13.77 3.42 -23.14
N LYS A 161 -14.48 2.46 -23.73
CA LYS A 161 -15.95 2.47 -23.75
C LYS A 161 -16.56 2.47 -22.34
N ASP A 162 -16.00 1.67 -21.43
CA ASP A 162 -16.45 1.63 -20.04
C ASP A 162 -16.13 2.95 -19.32
N ALA A 163 -14.96 3.51 -19.52
CA ALA A 163 -14.56 4.79 -18.95
C ALA A 163 -15.46 5.94 -19.43
N GLU A 164 -15.74 6.03 -20.73
CA GLU A 164 -16.64 7.04 -21.31
C GLU A 164 -18.05 6.97 -20.70
N ALA A 165 -18.56 5.76 -20.47
CA ALA A 165 -19.88 5.57 -19.87
C ALA A 165 -19.91 5.98 -18.37
N ASN A 166 -18.78 5.91 -17.69
CA ASN A 166 -18.69 6.09 -16.23
C ASN A 166 -18.05 7.43 -15.80
N THR A 167 -17.70 8.35 -16.71
CA THR A 167 -17.07 9.64 -16.39
C THR A 167 -17.83 10.82 -16.99
N THR A 168 -19.16 10.82 -16.88
CA THR A 168 -20.06 11.75 -17.60
C THR A 168 -20.58 12.92 -16.77
N ASN A 169 -20.42 12.90 -15.43
CA ASN A 169 -21.11 13.83 -14.53
C ASN A 169 -20.20 14.88 -13.90
N ASN A 170 -18.92 14.94 -14.30
CA ASN A 170 -17.97 15.92 -13.75
C ASN A 170 -16.86 16.28 -14.73
N ASP A 171 -16.32 17.50 -14.60
CA ASP A 171 -15.26 18.02 -15.48
C ASP A 171 -13.86 17.49 -15.11
N MET A 172 -13.73 16.78 -13.99
CA MET A 172 -12.45 16.25 -13.51
C MET A 172 -12.10 14.91 -14.14
N GLY A 173 -13.05 14.29 -14.88
CA GLY A 173 -12.86 12.98 -15.48
C GLY A 173 -12.81 11.84 -14.47
N MET A 174 -13.39 12.07 -13.28
CA MET A 174 -13.51 11.04 -12.25
C MET A 174 -14.70 10.13 -12.52
N GLU A 175 -14.63 8.92 -12.01
CA GLU A 175 -15.74 7.97 -12.04
C GLU A 175 -16.97 8.56 -11.33
N ASN A 176 -18.12 8.40 -11.95
CA ASN A 176 -19.37 9.06 -11.57
C ASN A 176 -19.77 8.83 -10.10
N HIS A 177 -19.74 7.57 -9.65
CA HIS A 177 -20.11 7.21 -8.29
C HIS A 177 -19.14 7.77 -7.27
N PHE A 178 -17.83 7.70 -7.55
CA PHE A 178 -16.81 8.28 -6.67
C PHE A 178 -17.01 9.79 -6.53
N TYR A 179 -17.19 10.49 -7.65
CA TYR A 179 -17.41 11.93 -7.63
C TYR A 179 -18.64 12.31 -6.82
N ASP A 180 -19.80 11.66 -7.07
CA ASP A 180 -21.05 11.97 -6.37
C ASP A 180 -20.99 11.67 -4.87
N THR A 181 -20.29 10.61 -4.45
CA THR A 181 -20.28 10.15 -3.06
C THR A 181 -19.13 10.73 -2.23
N GLN A 182 -17.96 10.98 -2.85
CA GLN A 182 -16.74 11.33 -2.11
C GLN A 182 -16.28 12.78 -2.34
N VAL A 183 -16.64 13.40 -3.47
CA VAL A 183 -16.07 14.71 -3.86
C VAL A 183 -17.10 15.82 -3.87
N LYS A 184 -18.21 15.63 -4.54
CA LYS A 184 -19.20 16.66 -4.89
C LYS A 184 -19.69 17.47 -3.69
N LYS A 185 -20.04 16.79 -2.60
CA LYS A 185 -20.59 17.44 -1.40
C LYS A 185 -19.61 18.43 -0.75
N ASP A 186 -18.34 18.07 -0.76
CA ASP A 186 -17.28 18.81 -0.06
C ASP A 186 -16.31 19.50 -1.02
N LEU A 187 -16.67 19.60 -2.31
CA LEU A 187 -15.78 20.10 -3.36
C LEU A 187 -15.12 21.44 -2.99
N LYS A 188 -15.89 22.39 -2.49
CA LYS A 188 -15.37 23.71 -2.08
C LYS A 188 -14.31 23.66 -0.97
N LYS A 189 -14.34 22.64 -0.12
CA LYS A 189 -13.33 22.47 0.95
C LYS A 189 -11.97 22.06 0.39
N TRP A 190 -11.97 21.46 -0.78
CA TRP A 190 -10.77 20.95 -1.43
C TRP A 190 -10.10 22.01 -2.32
N GLU A 191 -10.76 23.13 -2.61
CA GLU A 191 -10.18 24.19 -3.42
C GLU A 191 -8.96 24.82 -2.73
N GLY A 192 -7.79 24.69 -3.35
CA GLY A 192 -6.53 25.20 -2.81
C GLY A 192 -6.03 24.51 -1.54
N TYR A 193 -6.67 23.43 -1.09
CA TYR A 193 -6.35 22.74 0.18
C TYR A 193 -4.88 22.27 0.26
N GLN A 194 -4.29 21.87 -0.86
CA GLN A 194 -2.91 21.37 -0.93
C GLN A 194 -1.87 22.41 -1.35
N LYS A 195 -2.28 23.70 -1.44
CA LYS A 195 -1.41 24.78 -1.92
C LYS A 195 -0.07 24.89 -1.21
N ASN A 196 -0.05 24.60 0.10
CA ASN A 196 1.14 24.73 0.94
C ASN A 196 1.72 23.37 1.37
N TYR A 197 1.31 22.28 0.74
CA TYR A 197 1.83 20.96 1.11
C TYR A 197 3.29 20.82 0.73
N ASN A 198 4.07 20.32 1.69
CA ASN A 198 5.46 19.94 1.50
C ASN A 198 5.60 18.43 1.52
N PHE A 199 5.99 17.86 0.40
CA PHE A 199 6.20 16.42 0.22
C PHE A 199 7.65 15.99 0.45
N LEU A 200 8.58 16.93 0.65
CA LEU A 200 9.99 16.62 0.83
C LEU A 200 10.36 16.34 2.30
N GLN A 201 9.48 16.74 3.22
CA GLN A 201 9.66 16.53 4.66
C GLN A 201 8.54 15.63 5.17
N SER A 202 8.80 14.34 5.24
CA SER A 202 7.83 13.36 5.72
C SER A 202 8.52 12.21 6.45
N ARG A 203 7.88 11.70 7.48
CA ARG A 203 8.30 10.46 8.15
C ARG A 203 8.06 9.23 7.29
N GLU A 204 7.21 9.34 6.28
CA GLU A 204 6.92 8.25 5.35
C GLU A 204 8.18 7.76 4.62
N TYR A 205 9.19 8.63 4.39
CA TYR A 205 10.49 8.21 3.86
C TYR A 205 11.21 7.22 4.77
N ASN A 206 11.13 7.43 6.10
CA ASN A 206 11.72 6.51 7.06
C ASN A 206 10.87 5.25 7.25
N ASP A 207 9.55 5.38 7.16
CA ASP A 207 8.64 4.23 7.22
C ASP A 207 8.80 3.36 5.94
N LEU A 208 8.99 3.97 4.76
CA LEU A 208 9.37 3.27 3.53
C LEU A 208 10.72 2.54 3.69
N GLN A 209 11.69 3.15 4.39
CA GLN A 209 12.98 2.49 4.62
C GLN A 209 12.84 1.16 5.34
N LEU A 210 11.88 1.02 6.28
CA LEU A 210 11.61 -0.27 6.93
C LEU A 210 11.19 -1.34 5.91
N VAL A 211 10.38 -0.96 4.93
CA VAL A 211 9.94 -1.85 3.86
C VAL A 211 11.11 -2.26 2.98
N LEU A 212 11.97 -1.31 2.61
CA LEU A 212 13.15 -1.57 1.79
C LEU A 212 14.15 -2.49 2.50
N ASP A 213 14.42 -2.23 3.77
CA ASP A 213 15.29 -3.09 4.59
C ASP A 213 14.74 -4.53 4.66
N GLN A 214 13.42 -4.66 4.77
CA GLN A 214 12.77 -5.97 4.82
C GLN A 214 12.89 -6.69 3.48
N PHE A 215 12.67 -6.02 2.36
CA PHE A 215 12.86 -6.60 1.03
C PHE A 215 14.30 -7.02 0.79
N ALA A 216 15.27 -6.18 1.19
CA ALA A 216 16.68 -6.50 1.08
C ALA A 216 17.06 -7.73 1.92
N LYS A 217 16.63 -7.80 3.19
CA LYS A 217 16.88 -8.95 4.07
C LYS A 217 16.27 -10.25 3.52
N SER A 218 15.05 -10.19 3.00
CA SER A 218 14.35 -11.35 2.44
C SER A 218 14.72 -11.62 0.98
N LYS A 219 15.66 -10.87 0.39
CA LYS A 219 16.11 -11.01 -1.01
C LYS A 219 14.95 -11.02 -2.01
N VAL A 220 13.97 -10.18 -1.77
CA VAL A 220 12.80 -10.07 -2.64
C VAL A 220 13.19 -9.27 -3.89
N ASN A 221 12.90 -9.81 -5.07
CA ASN A 221 12.98 -9.06 -6.31
C ASN A 221 11.71 -8.21 -6.45
N VAL A 222 11.85 -6.89 -6.40
CA VAL A 222 10.71 -5.97 -6.32
C VAL A 222 10.64 -5.08 -7.54
N ILE A 223 9.44 -4.90 -8.09
CA ILE A 223 9.12 -3.77 -8.97
C ILE A 223 8.30 -2.74 -8.17
N PHE A 224 8.78 -1.51 -8.15
CA PHE A 224 8.08 -0.38 -7.53
C PHE A 224 7.25 0.34 -8.57
N VAL A 225 6.00 0.64 -8.22
CA VAL A 225 5.08 1.32 -9.12
C VAL A 225 4.67 2.65 -8.49
N PHE A 226 5.00 3.76 -9.14
CA PHE A 226 4.57 5.09 -8.71
C PHE A 226 3.22 5.44 -9.32
N GLN A 227 2.26 5.73 -8.46
CA GLN A 227 0.92 6.13 -8.90
C GLN A 227 0.87 7.61 -9.30
N PRO A 228 0.03 7.96 -10.29
CA PRO A 228 -0.23 9.35 -10.64
C PRO A 228 -1.25 10.00 -9.69
N VAL A 229 -1.31 11.32 -9.73
CA VAL A 229 -2.44 12.11 -9.22
C VAL A 229 -3.21 12.66 -10.40
N ASN A 230 -4.55 12.63 -10.35
CA ASN A 230 -5.39 13.25 -11.37
C ASN A 230 -5.01 14.73 -11.53
N LYS A 231 -4.61 15.13 -12.74
CA LYS A 231 -4.08 16.46 -13.02
C LYS A 231 -5.08 17.57 -12.76
N LYS A 232 -6.35 17.36 -13.12
CA LYS A 232 -7.41 18.36 -12.87
C LYS A 232 -7.69 18.51 -11.37
N TRP A 233 -7.65 17.40 -10.63
CA TRP A 233 -7.73 17.42 -9.17
C TRP A 233 -6.54 18.13 -8.53
N MET A 234 -5.33 17.83 -8.98
CA MET A 234 -4.10 18.50 -8.53
C MET A 234 -4.21 20.02 -8.71
N ASN A 235 -4.64 20.48 -9.88
CA ASN A 235 -4.85 21.89 -10.17
C ASN A 235 -5.91 22.51 -9.26
N TYR A 236 -7.01 21.79 -9.03
CA TYR A 236 -8.12 22.27 -8.19
C TYR A 236 -7.73 22.40 -6.73
N THR A 237 -7.01 21.43 -6.19
CA THR A 237 -6.53 21.44 -4.80
C THR A 237 -5.31 22.33 -4.59
N GLY A 238 -4.72 22.84 -5.68
CA GLY A 238 -3.53 23.69 -5.63
C GLY A 238 -2.24 22.94 -5.34
N LEU A 239 -2.22 21.61 -5.48
CA LEU A 239 -1.01 20.83 -5.35
C LEU A 239 -0.01 21.22 -6.44
N SER A 240 1.18 21.67 -6.05
CA SER A 240 2.26 21.97 -6.98
C SER A 240 2.76 20.69 -7.66
N GLU A 241 2.69 20.68 -8.99
CA GLU A 241 3.25 19.57 -9.78
C GLU A 241 4.76 19.44 -9.58
N GLU A 242 5.48 20.55 -9.53
CA GLU A 242 6.91 20.59 -9.26
C GLU A 242 7.25 19.94 -7.90
N MET A 243 6.53 20.33 -6.84
CA MET A 243 6.69 19.74 -5.51
C MET A 243 6.40 18.24 -5.52
N TYR A 244 5.34 17.81 -6.20
CA TYR A 244 4.98 16.41 -6.34
C TYR A 244 6.09 15.63 -7.09
N GLN A 245 6.58 16.15 -8.21
CA GLN A 245 7.64 15.49 -8.98
C GLN A 245 8.97 15.44 -8.21
N HIS A 246 9.33 16.49 -7.46
CA HIS A 246 10.51 16.44 -6.58
C HIS A 246 10.37 15.36 -5.50
N SER A 247 9.17 15.11 -4.99
CA SER A 247 8.95 13.99 -4.06
C SER A 247 9.15 12.63 -4.73
N VAL A 248 8.65 12.48 -5.95
CA VAL A 248 8.86 11.27 -6.77
C VAL A 248 10.37 11.03 -7.02
N GLU A 249 11.11 12.07 -7.39
CA GLU A 249 12.56 12.00 -7.57
C GLU A 249 13.29 11.62 -6.28
N LYS A 250 12.86 12.16 -5.13
CA LYS A 250 13.44 11.80 -3.83
C LYS A 250 13.16 10.34 -3.48
N ILE A 251 11.96 9.84 -3.71
CA ILE A 251 11.62 8.42 -3.51
C ILE A 251 12.47 7.56 -4.46
N ARG A 252 12.55 7.91 -5.73
CA ARG A 252 13.37 7.21 -6.72
C ARG A 252 14.83 7.13 -6.27
N TYR A 253 15.41 8.24 -5.84
CA TYR A 253 16.77 8.27 -5.33
C TYR A 253 16.95 7.33 -4.13
N GLN A 254 15.99 7.31 -3.19
CA GLN A 254 16.00 6.40 -2.04
C GLN A 254 15.99 4.92 -2.47
N LEU A 255 15.26 4.57 -3.53
CA LEU A 255 15.23 3.21 -4.09
C LEU A 255 16.55 2.87 -4.79
N GLU A 256 16.94 3.69 -5.77
CA GLU A 256 18.08 3.42 -6.67
C GLU A 256 19.43 3.40 -5.91
N SER A 257 19.60 4.28 -4.91
CA SER A 257 20.81 4.31 -4.07
C SER A 257 21.03 3.03 -3.25
N GLN A 258 19.99 2.18 -3.13
CA GLN A 258 20.04 0.90 -2.42
C GLN A 258 19.96 -0.30 -3.38
N GLY A 259 20.03 -0.06 -4.69
CA GLY A 259 20.03 -1.10 -5.71
C GLY A 259 18.65 -1.54 -6.19
N PHE A 260 17.56 -0.87 -5.76
CA PHE A 260 16.21 -1.14 -6.25
C PHE A 260 15.96 -0.36 -7.54
N THR A 261 16.22 -1.00 -8.70
CA THR A 261 16.19 -0.35 -10.02
C THR A 261 14.97 -0.67 -10.87
N ASN A 262 14.15 -1.65 -10.48
CA ASN A 262 12.91 -1.97 -11.19
C ASN A 262 11.82 -0.97 -10.77
N ILE A 263 11.60 0.07 -11.56
CA ILE A 263 10.64 1.14 -11.26
C ILE A 263 9.73 1.37 -12.46
N ALA A 264 8.43 1.24 -12.26
CA ALA A 264 7.37 1.65 -13.18
C ALA A 264 6.82 3.01 -12.72
N ASP A 265 7.17 4.07 -13.40
CA ASP A 265 6.80 5.42 -13.00
C ASP A 265 5.63 5.94 -13.84
N PHE A 266 4.44 5.98 -13.22
CA PHE A 266 3.23 6.57 -13.80
C PHE A 266 2.91 7.96 -13.21
N SER A 267 3.81 8.55 -12.42
CA SER A 267 3.55 9.82 -11.72
C SER A 267 3.17 10.98 -12.65
N LYS A 268 3.55 10.91 -13.94
CA LYS A 268 3.28 11.92 -14.97
C LYS A 268 2.05 11.63 -15.83
N ASN A 269 1.37 10.48 -15.64
CA ASN A 269 0.23 10.09 -16.46
C ASN A 269 -1.13 10.60 -15.92
N GLY A 270 -1.12 11.56 -15.01
CA GLY A 270 -2.33 12.07 -14.35
C GLY A 270 -3.25 12.91 -15.25
N ASP A 271 -2.78 13.37 -16.41
CA ASP A 271 -3.55 14.10 -17.43
C ASP A 271 -4.00 13.22 -18.61
N GLU A 272 -3.51 11.97 -18.67
CA GLU A 272 -3.96 11.03 -19.70
C GLU A 272 -5.42 10.63 -19.47
N PRO A 273 -6.27 10.71 -20.49
CA PRO A 273 -7.66 10.31 -20.36
C PRO A 273 -7.80 8.88 -19.83
N TYR A 274 -8.64 8.70 -18.83
CA TYR A 274 -8.99 7.39 -18.24
C TYR A 274 -7.83 6.62 -17.59
N PHE A 275 -6.66 7.26 -17.45
CA PHE A 275 -5.52 6.66 -16.76
C PHE A 275 -5.76 6.58 -15.25
N VAL A 276 -6.39 7.62 -14.69
CA VAL A 276 -6.77 7.70 -13.28
C VAL A 276 -8.28 7.59 -13.16
N LYS A 277 -8.77 6.77 -12.25
CA LYS A 277 -10.20 6.56 -12.03
C LYS A 277 -10.85 7.67 -11.20
N ASP A 278 -10.11 8.21 -10.25
CA ASP A 278 -10.60 9.19 -9.29
C ASP A 278 -9.55 10.28 -9.01
N THR A 279 -9.24 10.60 -7.77
CA THR A 279 -8.19 11.59 -7.42
C THR A 279 -6.78 11.03 -7.59
N ILE A 280 -6.58 9.71 -7.40
CA ILE A 280 -5.25 9.09 -7.29
C ILE A 280 -5.17 7.62 -7.74
N HIS A 281 -6.29 6.91 -7.79
CA HIS A 281 -6.25 5.49 -8.11
C HIS A 281 -6.16 5.25 -9.62
N ILE A 282 -5.34 4.28 -10.00
CA ILE A 282 -5.20 3.83 -11.39
C ILE A 282 -6.59 3.45 -11.94
N GLY A 283 -6.90 3.97 -13.12
CA GLY A 283 -8.16 3.78 -13.83
C GLY A 283 -8.07 2.72 -14.93
N TRP A 284 -9.01 2.79 -15.85
CA TRP A 284 -9.17 1.81 -16.93
C TRP A 284 -7.91 1.62 -17.79
N LEU A 285 -7.38 2.70 -18.36
CA LEU A 285 -6.16 2.64 -19.19
C LEU A 285 -4.90 2.52 -18.34
N GLY A 286 -4.92 3.06 -17.11
CA GLY A 286 -3.83 2.92 -16.17
C GLY A 286 -3.59 1.46 -15.78
N TRP A 287 -4.64 0.65 -15.60
CA TRP A 287 -4.50 -0.79 -15.32
C TRP A 287 -3.88 -1.53 -16.50
N LEU A 288 -4.22 -1.18 -17.74
CA LEU A 288 -3.58 -1.79 -18.91
C LEU A 288 -2.09 -1.41 -19.01
N ALA A 289 -1.75 -0.17 -18.67
CA ALA A 289 -0.36 0.26 -18.60
C ALA A 289 0.40 -0.47 -17.48
N PHE A 290 -0.22 -0.62 -16.33
CA PHE A 290 0.31 -1.39 -15.20
C PHE A 290 0.60 -2.83 -15.62
N ASP A 291 -0.36 -3.52 -16.22
CA ASP A 291 -0.21 -4.91 -16.65
C ASP A 291 0.91 -5.08 -17.68
N LYS A 292 1.05 -4.14 -18.63
CA LYS A 292 2.13 -4.17 -19.64
C LYS A 292 3.53 -4.12 -19.03
N VAL A 293 3.69 -3.47 -17.89
CA VAL A 293 4.98 -3.33 -17.20
C VAL A 293 5.19 -4.45 -16.18
N VAL A 294 4.16 -4.83 -15.46
CA VAL A 294 4.26 -5.80 -14.36
C VAL A 294 4.28 -7.25 -14.87
N ASN A 295 3.48 -7.56 -15.89
CA ASN A 295 3.39 -8.93 -16.42
C ASN A 295 4.73 -9.51 -16.92
N PRO A 296 5.59 -8.77 -17.64
CA PRO A 296 6.92 -9.27 -18.01
C PRO A 296 7.89 -9.43 -16.81
N PHE A 297 7.63 -8.73 -15.72
CA PHE A 297 8.43 -8.81 -14.50
C PHE A 297 8.10 -10.08 -13.71
N LEU A 298 6.83 -10.51 -13.67
CA LEU A 298 6.35 -11.70 -12.97
C LEU A 298 6.66 -13.00 -13.76
#